data_3ac256059ed2b5ba5fd7306aadc253b8
#
_entry.id   3ac256059ed2b5ba5fd7306aadc253b8
#
_cell.length_a   1.000
_cell.length_b   1.000
_cell.length_c   1.000
_cell.angle_alpha   90.00
_cell.angle_beta   90.00
_cell.angle_gamma   90.00
#
_symmetry.space_group_name_H-M   'P 1'
#
loop_
_entity.id
_entity.type
_entity.pdbx_description
1 polymer ?
#
loop_
_entity_poly.entity_id
_entity_poly.type
_entity_poly.pdbx_seq_one_letter_code
_entity_poly.pdbx_strand_id
1 'polypeptide(L)'
;MADADSARWTPDVLGDEFEQLTLTLADDDQGPVVATLVRALPEPAGWWDRVRGRTPHLHDVDVLYVHGWSDYFFQKRLARFWTARGARFYALDLRKYGRSLRDGQTPGYVTDLATYDEDIAAGLDAMGRGAGGDASDRRLLLLGHSTGGLTLSLWASRHPGVADAVVLNSPWLEFQFAAVRAAIAPMVELQARLRPLDAAPQIDLGFYSRAQQAVADAAEPMDVDLRWRPQQSMAVHAGWLHAILTGHRTVAAGLSITAPVCVLLSARFASPTRWSDDLTRADTVLVVEDIARASLRLGPSVTVERIDGALHDVFLSAHDAREDAYRRLDRWVRGWRAAG
;
A
#
# COMPACT_ATOMS: atom_id res chain seq x y z
N MET A 1 18.94 -26.74 19.83
CA MET A 1 17.65 -27.03 19.21
C MET A 1 16.70 -25.99 19.76
N ALA A 2 16.58 -24.84 19.11
CA ALA A 2 15.56 -23.85 19.41
C ALA A 2 14.27 -24.36 18.77
N ASP A 3 13.22 -24.49 19.58
CA ASP A 3 11.87 -24.77 19.10
C ASP A 3 11.52 -23.77 17.99
N ALA A 4 11.26 -24.28 16.81
CA ALA A 4 10.57 -23.56 15.78
C ALA A 4 9.14 -23.36 16.31
N ASP A 5 8.94 -22.26 17.04
CA ASP A 5 7.60 -21.76 17.36
C ASP A 5 6.91 -21.51 16.01
N SER A 6 6.10 -22.47 15.61
CA SER A 6 5.39 -22.42 14.32
C SER A 6 4.55 -21.15 14.35
N ALA A 7 4.90 -20.18 13.51
CA ALA A 7 4.26 -18.88 13.39
C ALA A 7 2.72 -19.09 13.37
N ARG A 8 2.05 -18.64 14.44
CA ARG A 8 0.62 -18.87 14.65
C ARG A 8 -0.15 -17.56 14.46
N TRP A 9 -1.25 -17.65 13.71
CA TRP A 9 -2.22 -16.57 13.62
C TRP A 9 -2.84 -16.26 14.98
N THR A 10 -2.88 -15.02 15.36
CA THR A 10 -3.47 -14.50 16.60
C THR A 10 -4.48 -13.40 16.28
N PRO A 11 -5.47 -13.13 17.16
CA PRO A 11 -6.39 -12.00 16.96
C PRO A 11 -5.64 -10.69 16.74
N ASP A 12 -6.14 -9.88 15.82
CA ASP A 12 -5.59 -8.54 15.54
C ASP A 12 -6.30 -7.44 16.33
N VAL A 13 -5.65 -6.30 16.52
CA VAL A 13 -6.23 -5.11 17.18
C VAL A 13 -7.46 -4.55 16.47
N LEU A 14 -7.67 -4.91 15.19
CA LEU A 14 -8.82 -4.47 14.40
C LEU A 14 -10.12 -5.21 14.76
N GLY A 15 -10.06 -6.25 15.58
CA GLY A 15 -11.21 -7.02 16.07
C GLY A 15 -11.31 -8.42 15.44
N ASP A 16 -12.38 -9.14 15.80
CA ASP A 16 -12.53 -10.58 15.57
C ASP A 16 -12.53 -11.02 14.10
N GLU A 17 -12.76 -10.10 13.17
CA GLU A 17 -12.70 -10.38 11.73
C GLU A 17 -11.26 -10.48 11.21
N PHE A 18 -10.27 -10.10 12.03
CA PHE A 18 -8.88 -9.95 11.64
C PHE A 18 -7.95 -10.79 12.51
N GLU A 19 -7.00 -11.41 11.87
CA GLU A 19 -5.91 -12.11 12.53
C GLU A 19 -4.57 -11.58 12.02
N GLN A 20 -3.55 -11.64 12.87
CA GLN A 20 -2.20 -11.20 12.52
C GLN A 20 -1.18 -12.33 12.72
N LEU A 21 -0.10 -12.26 11.94
CA LEU A 21 1.03 -13.16 11.99
C LEU A 21 2.31 -12.35 11.93
N THR A 22 3.18 -12.49 12.93
CA THR A 22 4.52 -11.88 12.91
C THR A 22 5.46 -12.75 12.09
N LEU A 23 6.14 -12.14 11.13
CA LEU A 23 7.10 -12.75 10.22
C LEU A 23 8.51 -12.30 10.62
N THR A 24 9.36 -13.23 11.01
CA THR A 24 10.76 -12.95 11.32
C THR A 24 11.53 -12.72 10.02
N LEU A 25 12.28 -11.62 9.96
CA LEU A 25 13.14 -11.23 8.84
C LEU A 25 14.58 -11.24 9.27
N ALA A 26 15.50 -11.02 8.34
CA ALA A 26 16.92 -10.85 8.67
C ALA A 26 17.12 -9.59 9.53
N ASP A 27 17.94 -9.72 10.56
CA ASP A 27 18.34 -8.59 11.41
C ASP A 27 19.05 -7.51 10.60
N ASP A 28 18.91 -6.26 11.01
CA ASP A 28 19.68 -5.15 10.47
C ASP A 28 20.51 -4.43 11.57
N ASP A 29 21.14 -3.31 11.22
CA ASP A 29 21.98 -2.53 12.14
C ASP A 29 21.21 -2.00 13.38
N GLN A 30 19.87 -2.05 13.36
CA GLN A 30 19.01 -1.62 14.47
C GLN A 30 18.44 -2.80 15.28
N GLY A 31 18.91 -4.03 15.02
CA GLY A 31 18.54 -5.25 15.73
C GLY A 31 17.52 -6.12 15.00
N PRO A 32 16.76 -6.96 15.72
CA PRO A 32 15.80 -7.87 15.14
C PRO A 32 14.71 -7.18 14.35
N VAL A 33 14.45 -7.66 13.13
CA VAL A 33 13.48 -7.09 12.21
C VAL A 33 12.33 -8.07 11.98
N VAL A 34 11.11 -7.55 11.91
CA VAL A 34 9.93 -8.33 11.57
C VAL A 34 9.08 -7.57 10.56
N ALA A 35 8.25 -8.30 9.82
CA ALA A 35 7.05 -7.80 9.17
C ALA A 35 5.82 -8.40 9.88
N THR A 36 4.64 -7.81 9.67
CA THR A 36 3.39 -8.36 10.22
C THR A 36 2.36 -8.48 9.12
N LEU A 37 1.86 -9.69 8.92
CA LEU A 37 0.80 -9.98 7.97
C LEU A 37 -0.53 -10.02 8.72
N VAL A 38 -1.48 -9.17 8.33
CA VAL A 38 -2.86 -9.18 8.81
C VAL A 38 -3.72 -9.86 7.76
N ARG A 39 -4.67 -10.69 8.17
CA ARG A 39 -5.63 -11.31 7.24
C ARG A 39 -7.08 -11.08 7.64
N ALA A 40 -7.92 -10.97 6.63
CA ALA A 40 -9.37 -11.11 6.73
C ALA A 40 -9.80 -12.14 5.69
N LEU A 41 -10.50 -13.18 6.14
CA LEU A 41 -10.97 -14.25 5.28
C LEU A 41 -12.44 -14.05 4.94
N PRO A 42 -12.89 -14.45 3.73
CA PRO A 42 -14.30 -14.41 3.39
C PRO A 42 -15.06 -15.38 4.29
N GLU A 43 -16.28 -14.98 4.66
CA GLU A 43 -17.17 -15.92 5.35
C GLU A 43 -17.44 -17.16 4.47
N PRO A 44 -17.52 -18.33 5.08
CA PRO A 44 -17.91 -19.55 4.35
C PRO A 44 -19.24 -19.31 3.62
N ALA A 45 -19.33 -19.71 2.35
CA ALA A 45 -20.56 -19.59 1.58
C ALA A 45 -21.74 -20.20 2.35
N GLY A 46 -22.80 -19.43 2.50
CA GLY A 46 -24.02 -19.87 3.19
C GLY A 46 -24.60 -21.14 2.54
N TRP A 47 -25.35 -21.93 3.31
CA TRP A 47 -25.98 -23.15 2.79
C TRP A 47 -26.82 -22.88 1.52
N TRP A 48 -27.55 -21.78 1.47
CA TRP A 48 -28.38 -21.39 0.32
C TRP A 48 -27.55 -21.04 -0.92
N ASP A 49 -26.37 -20.44 -0.77
CA ASP A 49 -25.47 -20.11 -1.89
C ASP A 49 -24.85 -21.39 -2.46
N ARG A 50 -24.49 -22.35 -1.59
CA ARG A 50 -24.00 -23.67 -2.01
C ARG A 50 -25.07 -24.43 -2.80
N VAL A 51 -26.33 -24.43 -2.32
CA VAL A 51 -27.46 -25.09 -3.01
C VAL A 51 -27.75 -24.45 -4.37
N ARG A 52 -27.59 -23.13 -4.49
CA ARG A 52 -27.82 -22.39 -5.74
C ARG A 52 -26.60 -22.36 -6.67
N GLY A 53 -25.47 -23.00 -6.28
CA GLY A 53 -24.23 -22.97 -7.06
C GLY A 53 -23.66 -21.55 -7.25
N ARG A 54 -23.96 -20.62 -6.34
CA ARG A 54 -23.43 -19.25 -6.39
C ARG A 54 -22.04 -19.20 -5.80
N THR A 55 -21.04 -19.16 -6.67
CA THR A 55 -19.66 -18.93 -6.26
C THR A 55 -19.33 -17.45 -6.38
N PRO A 56 -18.84 -16.79 -5.32
CA PRO A 56 -18.39 -15.41 -5.42
C PRO A 56 -17.31 -15.26 -6.50
N HIS A 57 -17.34 -14.17 -7.25
CA HIS A 57 -16.50 -14.00 -8.44
C HIS A 57 -15.00 -13.87 -8.17
N LEU A 58 -14.58 -13.66 -6.91
CA LEU A 58 -13.18 -13.61 -6.47
C LEU A 58 -12.80 -14.76 -5.52
N HIS A 59 -13.55 -15.86 -5.53
CA HIS A 59 -13.33 -17.00 -4.63
C HIS A 59 -11.93 -17.63 -4.74
N ASP A 60 -11.28 -17.47 -5.88
CA ASP A 60 -9.95 -17.96 -6.22
C ASP A 60 -8.89 -16.84 -6.26
N VAL A 61 -9.15 -15.70 -5.61
CA VAL A 61 -8.23 -14.55 -5.58
C VAL A 61 -7.71 -14.33 -4.16
N ASP A 62 -6.41 -14.06 -4.07
CA ASP A 62 -5.75 -13.53 -2.89
C ASP A 62 -5.35 -12.09 -3.18
N VAL A 63 -5.63 -11.20 -2.25
CA VAL A 63 -5.22 -9.79 -2.32
C VAL A 63 -4.14 -9.56 -1.29
N LEU A 64 -2.98 -9.02 -1.71
CA LEU A 64 -1.94 -8.54 -0.82
C LEU A 64 -1.89 -7.00 -0.87
N TYR A 65 -2.24 -6.36 0.24
CA TYR A 65 -2.18 -4.91 0.41
C TYR A 65 -0.87 -4.49 1.07
N VAL A 66 -0.29 -3.37 0.59
CA VAL A 66 0.86 -2.69 1.19
C VAL A 66 0.54 -1.22 1.38
N HIS A 67 0.73 -0.73 2.61
CA HIS A 67 0.42 0.63 3.04
C HIS A 67 1.43 1.68 2.54
N GLY A 68 1.12 2.97 2.77
CA GLY A 68 1.96 4.11 2.44
C GLY A 68 3.00 4.48 3.50
N TRP A 69 3.68 5.63 3.29
CA TRP A 69 4.59 6.23 4.26
C TRP A 69 3.85 6.70 5.51
N SER A 70 4.46 6.51 6.68
CA SER A 70 3.88 6.93 7.96
C SER A 70 2.48 6.35 8.20
N ASP A 71 2.28 5.10 7.79
CA ASP A 71 1.00 4.42 7.77
C ASP A 71 1.15 2.94 8.14
N TYR A 72 0.02 2.25 8.29
CA TYR A 72 -0.10 0.82 8.52
C TYR A 72 -1.48 0.35 8.08
N PHE A 73 -1.77 -0.94 8.10
CA PHE A 73 -3.11 -1.40 7.74
C PHE A 73 -4.12 -1.21 8.88
N PHE A 74 -5.18 -0.41 8.63
CA PHE A 74 -6.32 -0.20 9.55
C PHE A 74 -7.68 -0.16 8.82
N GLN A 75 -7.71 -0.23 7.50
CA GLN A 75 -8.89 0.03 6.66
C GLN A 75 -9.81 -1.20 6.59
N LYS A 76 -10.62 -1.42 7.63
CA LYS A 76 -11.56 -2.57 7.71
C LYS A 76 -12.50 -2.64 6.50
N ARG A 77 -13.04 -1.50 6.04
CA ARG A 77 -13.94 -1.42 4.86
C ARG A 77 -13.26 -1.93 3.59
N LEU A 78 -11.97 -1.61 3.41
CA LEU A 78 -11.22 -2.09 2.26
C LEU A 78 -11.10 -3.63 2.28
N ALA A 79 -10.79 -4.21 3.42
CA ALA A 79 -10.76 -5.67 3.57
C ALA A 79 -12.13 -6.30 3.30
N ARG A 80 -13.19 -5.74 3.88
CA ARG A 80 -14.58 -6.21 3.69
C ARG A 80 -15.04 -6.11 2.23
N PHE A 81 -14.59 -5.09 1.49
CA PHE A 81 -14.86 -4.99 0.05
C PHE A 81 -14.40 -6.24 -0.70
N TRP A 82 -13.22 -6.76 -0.39
CA TRP A 82 -12.65 -7.93 -1.03
C TRP A 82 -13.25 -9.23 -0.51
N THR A 83 -13.37 -9.38 0.81
CA THR A 83 -13.92 -10.61 1.43
C THR A 83 -15.38 -10.84 1.09
N ALA A 84 -16.20 -9.78 1.00
CA ALA A 84 -17.59 -9.86 0.54
C ALA A 84 -17.72 -10.37 -0.91
N ARG A 85 -16.64 -10.30 -1.70
CA ARG A 85 -16.56 -10.81 -3.08
C ARG A 85 -15.92 -12.20 -3.17
N GLY A 86 -15.56 -12.78 -2.01
CA GLY A 86 -14.98 -14.11 -1.87
C GLY A 86 -13.45 -14.15 -1.91
N ALA A 87 -12.77 -13.02 -2.06
CA ALA A 87 -11.31 -12.99 -2.01
C ALA A 87 -10.80 -13.19 -0.57
N ARG A 88 -9.64 -13.82 -0.41
CA ARG A 88 -8.87 -13.74 0.83
C ARG A 88 -8.09 -12.43 0.79
N PHE A 89 -8.22 -11.65 1.85
CA PHE A 89 -7.52 -10.37 1.95
C PHE A 89 -6.38 -10.48 2.96
N TYR A 90 -5.22 -9.99 2.56
CA TYR A 90 -4.03 -9.90 3.37
C TYR A 90 -3.47 -8.48 3.28
N ALA A 91 -2.97 -7.97 4.41
CA ALA A 91 -2.29 -6.69 4.46
C ALA A 91 -0.95 -6.84 5.17
N LEU A 92 0.11 -6.32 4.58
CA LEU A 92 1.46 -6.40 5.10
C LEU A 92 1.86 -5.05 5.71
N ASP A 93 2.00 -5.01 7.04
CA ASP A 93 2.73 -3.93 7.68
C ASP A 93 4.23 -4.21 7.46
N LEU A 94 4.86 -3.42 6.61
CA LEU A 94 6.27 -3.56 6.26
C LEU A 94 7.16 -3.39 7.50
N ARG A 95 8.40 -3.86 7.44
CA ARG A 95 9.39 -3.66 8.50
C ARG A 95 9.42 -2.23 9.01
N LYS A 96 9.50 -2.07 10.33
CA LYS A 96 9.57 -0.76 11.02
C LYS A 96 8.34 0.13 10.83
N TYR A 97 7.19 -0.44 10.46
CA TYR A 97 5.91 0.26 10.42
C TYR A 97 4.86 -0.47 11.25
N GLY A 98 3.87 0.26 11.73
CA GLY A 98 2.69 -0.31 12.37
C GLY A 98 3.03 -1.38 13.41
N ARG A 99 2.43 -2.56 13.25
CA ARG A 99 2.64 -3.73 14.10
C ARG A 99 4.07 -4.27 14.05
N SER A 100 4.81 -3.93 13.01
CA SER A 100 6.18 -4.39 12.77
C SER A 100 7.25 -3.53 13.43
N LEU A 101 6.89 -2.32 13.89
CA LEU A 101 7.84 -1.41 14.54
C LEU A 101 8.24 -1.95 15.92
N ARG A 102 9.53 -1.94 16.21
CA ARG A 102 10.13 -2.36 17.50
C ARG A 102 10.81 -1.18 18.18
N ASP A 103 10.94 -1.27 19.49
CA ASP A 103 11.62 -0.24 20.30
C ASP A 103 13.06 -0.05 19.82
N GLY A 104 13.49 1.20 19.73
CA GLY A 104 14.83 1.57 19.28
C GLY A 104 15.02 1.61 17.75
N GLN A 105 14.06 1.17 16.98
CA GLN A 105 14.11 1.29 15.51
C GLN A 105 13.70 2.68 15.02
N THR A 106 14.30 3.10 13.92
CA THR A 106 13.88 4.30 13.19
C THR A 106 12.67 3.97 12.32
N PRO A 107 11.49 4.56 12.59
CA PRO A 107 10.27 4.22 11.87
C PRO A 107 10.41 4.32 10.35
N GLY A 108 10.01 3.28 9.64
CA GLY A 108 9.97 3.20 8.18
C GLY A 108 11.33 3.28 7.46
N TYR A 109 12.44 3.25 8.18
CA TYR A 109 13.76 3.46 7.61
C TYR A 109 14.29 2.23 6.88
N VAL A 110 14.56 2.41 5.59
CA VAL A 110 15.36 1.54 4.73
C VAL A 110 16.22 2.41 3.80
N THR A 111 17.33 1.89 3.31
CA THR A 111 18.22 2.59 2.36
C THR A 111 18.05 2.13 0.92
N ASP A 112 17.29 1.06 0.70
CA ASP A 112 16.92 0.52 -0.61
C ASP A 112 15.50 -0.04 -0.55
N LEU A 113 14.66 0.29 -1.52
CA LEU A 113 13.30 -0.26 -1.61
C LEU A 113 13.27 -1.76 -1.96
N ALA A 114 14.38 -2.31 -2.52
CA ALA A 114 14.50 -3.74 -2.74
C ALA A 114 14.58 -4.53 -1.41
N THR A 115 14.91 -3.88 -0.30
CA THR A 115 14.87 -4.50 1.03
C THR A 115 13.47 -5.05 1.36
N TYR A 116 12.41 -4.42 0.87
CA TYR A 116 11.02 -4.90 1.05
C TYR A 116 10.69 -6.16 0.25
N ASP A 117 11.58 -6.62 -0.64
CA ASP A 117 11.38 -7.90 -1.35
C ASP A 117 11.35 -9.07 -0.36
N GLU A 118 12.15 -8.99 0.72
CA GLU A 118 12.14 -9.98 1.81
C GLU A 118 10.81 -9.96 2.57
N ASP A 119 10.27 -8.78 2.92
CA ASP A 119 8.96 -8.63 3.58
C ASP A 119 7.84 -9.24 2.75
N ILE A 120 7.83 -8.91 1.44
CA ILE A 120 6.82 -9.39 0.51
C ILE A 120 6.94 -10.91 0.32
N ALA A 121 8.17 -11.44 0.17
CA ALA A 121 8.39 -12.87 0.05
C ALA A 121 7.92 -13.62 1.29
N ALA A 122 8.27 -13.15 2.50
CA ALA A 122 7.81 -13.73 3.75
C ALA A 122 6.26 -13.68 3.88
N GLY A 123 5.64 -12.57 3.44
CA GLY A 123 4.19 -12.44 3.37
C GLY A 123 3.56 -13.46 2.42
N LEU A 124 4.11 -13.61 1.21
CA LEU A 124 3.62 -14.58 0.22
C LEU A 124 3.80 -16.01 0.70
N ASP A 125 4.92 -16.34 1.35
CA ASP A 125 5.15 -17.65 1.97
C ASP A 125 4.09 -17.95 3.02
N ALA A 126 3.78 -16.99 3.90
CA ALA A 126 2.74 -17.12 4.92
C ALA A 126 1.32 -17.23 4.34
N MET A 127 1.09 -16.71 3.13
CA MET A 127 -0.15 -16.91 2.36
C MET A 127 -0.23 -18.28 1.67
N GLY A 128 0.82 -19.11 1.78
CA GLY A 128 0.94 -20.41 1.12
C GLY A 128 1.35 -20.30 -0.35
N ARG A 129 2.09 -19.26 -0.71
CA ARG A 129 2.56 -18.96 -2.09
C ARG A 129 4.08 -19.03 -2.26
N GLY A 130 4.80 -19.51 -1.24
CA GLY A 130 6.25 -19.62 -1.27
C GLY A 130 6.77 -20.74 -2.17
N ALA A 131 8.07 -20.71 -2.42
CA ALA A 131 8.78 -21.68 -3.28
C ALA A 131 8.68 -23.16 -2.80
N GLY A 132 8.26 -23.37 -1.55
CA GLY A 132 8.08 -24.71 -0.95
C GLY A 132 6.62 -25.14 -0.80
N GLY A 133 5.64 -24.25 -1.12
CA GLY A 133 4.22 -24.59 -1.15
C GLY A 133 3.82 -25.14 -2.53
N ASP A 134 2.81 -26.00 -2.59
CA ASP A 134 2.10 -26.25 -3.84
C ASP A 134 1.70 -24.89 -4.41
N ALA A 135 2.12 -24.59 -5.65
CA ALA A 135 1.79 -23.33 -6.30
C ALA A 135 0.28 -23.12 -6.15
N SER A 136 -0.10 -22.12 -5.38
CA SER A 136 -1.52 -21.84 -5.14
C SER A 136 -2.19 -21.62 -6.48
N ASP A 137 -3.17 -22.43 -6.86
CA ASP A 137 -4.00 -22.22 -8.06
C ASP A 137 -4.79 -20.90 -8.01
N ARG A 138 -4.66 -20.17 -6.91
CA ARG A 138 -5.36 -18.89 -6.68
C ARG A 138 -4.58 -17.74 -7.32
N ARG A 139 -5.29 -16.82 -7.92
CA ARG A 139 -4.72 -15.61 -8.51
C ARG A 139 -4.23 -14.64 -7.43
N LEU A 140 -3.12 -13.96 -7.68
CA LEU A 140 -2.58 -12.92 -6.80
C LEU A 140 -2.88 -11.53 -7.36
N LEU A 141 -3.61 -10.74 -6.58
CA LEU A 141 -3.78 -9.32 -6.83
C LEU A 141 -2.95 -8.52 -5.80
N LEU A 142 -2.05 -7.67 -6.29
CA LEU A 142 -1.32 -6.73 -5.46
C LEU A 142 -2.09 -5.42 -5.34
N LEU A 143 -2.20 -4.87 -4.14
CA LEU A 143 -2.85 -3.59 -3.88
C LEU A 143 -1.92 -2.69 -3.07
N GLY A 144 -1.45 -1.59 -3.64
CA GLY A 144 -0.50 -0.68 -2.97
C GLY A 144 -1.03 0.74 -2.82
N HIS A 145 -0.83 1.34 -1.65
CA HIS A 145 -1.13 2.75 -1.42
C HIS A 145 0.15 3.60 -1.35
N SER A 146 0.16 4.73 -2.05
CA SER A 146 1.23 5.74 -1.96
C SER A 146 2.63 5.13 -2.16
N THR A 147 3.54 5.15 -1.15
CA THR A 147 4.85 4.48 -1.20
C THR A 147 4.74 2.98 -1.32
N GLY A 148 3.71 2.34 -0.75
CA GLY A 148 3.42 0.93 -0.97
C GLY A 148 3.09 0.64 -2.43
N GLY A 149 2.44 1.59 -3.13
CA GLY A 149 2.21 1.53 -4.57
C GLY A 149 3.51 1.59 -5.38
N LEU A 150 4.47 2.45 -4.99
CA LEU A 150 5.80 2.48 -5.59
C LEU A 150 6.53 1.15 -5.32
N THR A 151 6.56 0.68 -4.08
CA THR A 151 7.21 -0.56 -3.67
C THR A 151 6.69 -1.75 -4.47
N LEU A 152 5.37 -1.93 -4.54
CA LEU A 152 4.75 -3.03 -5.29
C LEU A 152 4.95 -2.91 -6.81
N SER A 153 4.99 -1.69 -7.36
CA SER A 153 5.29 -1.48 -8.78
C SER A 153 6.71 -1.92 -9.12
N LEU A 154 7.69 -1.55 -8.29
CA LEU A 154 9.08 -1.96 -8.45
C LEU A 154 9.23 -3.48 -8.25
N TRP A 155 8.58 -4.03 -7.25
CA TRP A 155 8.59 -5.46 -6.96
C TRP A 155 7.98 -6.26 -8.12
N ALA A 156 6.79 -5.91 -8.59
CA ALA A 156 6.12 -6.61 -9.69
C ALA A 156 6.93 -6.58 -11.00
N SER A 157 7.69 -5.50 -11.24
CA SER A 157 8.61 -5.41 -12.37
C SER A 157 9.82 -6.33 -12.23
N ARG A 158 10.32 -6.55 -11.00
CA ARG A 158 11.44 -7.49 -10.74
C ARG A 158 10.98 -8.96 -10.71
N HIS A 159 9.69 -9.21 -10.46
CA HIS A 159 9.10 -10.56 -10.33
C HIS A 159 7.97 -10.76 -11.35
N PRO A 160 8.30 -10.78 -12.67
CA PRO A 160 7.28 -10.89 -13.72
C PRO A 160 6.54 -12.23 -13.62
N GLY A 161 5.21 -12.19 -13.83
CA GLY A 161 4.36 -13.38 -13.82
C GLY A 161 3.94 -13.89 -12.44
N VAL A 162 4.41 -13.30 -11.33
CA VAL A 162 3.98 -13.68 -9.98
C VAL A 162 2.61 -13.09 -9.64
N ALA A 163 2.40 -11.82 -9.99
CA ALA A 163 1.11 -11.17 -9.80
C ALA A 163 0.24 -11.31 -11.06
N ASP A 164 -1.04 -11.61 -10.88
CA ASP A 164 -2.05 -11.67 -11.95
C ASP A 164 -2.71 -10.32 -12.21
N ALA A 165 -2.68 -9.41 -11.24
CA ALA A 165 -3.20 -8.05 -11.33
C ALA A 165 -2.52 -7.12 -10.33
N VAL A 166 -2.44 -5.84 -10.66
CA VAL A 166 -1.92 -4.79 -9.76
C VAL A 166 -2.91 -3.64 -9.66
N VAL A 167 -3.28 -3.27 -8.45
CA VAL A 167 -4.11 -2.10 -8.14
C VAL A 167 -3.28 -1.12 -7.33
N LEU A 168 -3.26 0.13 -7.73
CA LEU A 168 -2.47 1.18 -7.11
C LEU A 168 -3.39 2.34 -6.69
N ASN A 169 -3.45 2.60 -5.41
CA ASN A 169 -4.18 3.72 -4.82
C ASN A 169 -3.21 4.88 -4.61
N SER A 170 -3.31 5.90 -5.44
CA SER A 170 -2.46 7.09 -5.44
C SER A 170 -0.96 6.76 -5.26
N PRO A 171 -0.37 5.92 -6.14
CA PRO A 171 1.00 5.47 -5.97
C PRO A 171 1.99 6.63 -6.10
N TRP A 172 2.99 6.71 -5.22
CA TRP A 172 4.01 7.76 -5.30
C TRP A 172 5.07 7.44 -6.36
N LEU A 173 4.72 7.56 -7.64
CA LEU A 173 5.57 7.17 -8.76
C LEU A 173 6.54 8.26 -9.23
N GLU A 174 6.30 9.51 -8.85
CA GLU A 174 7.12 10.65 -9.23
C GLU A 174 7.20 11.63 -8.06
N PHE A 175 8.37 12.27 -7.90
CA PHE A 175 8.54 13.33 -6.92
C PHE A 175 7.84 14.61 -7.40
N GLN A 176 7.18 15.29 -6.45
CA GLN A 176 6.51 16.55 -6.76
C GLN A 176 7.50 17.57 -7.34
N PHE A 177 7.13 18.18 -8.46
CA PHE A 177 7.96 19.18 -9.14
C PHE A 177 9.34 18.63 -9.57
N ALA A 178 9.42 18.09 -10.78
CA ALA A 178 10.66 17.51 -11.36
C ALA A 178 11.89 18.42 -11.25
N ALA A 179 11.71 19.75 -11.33
CA ALA A 179 12.78 20.73 -11.15
C ALA A 179 13.32 20.73 -9.71
N VAL A 180 12.46 20.62 -8.71
CA VAL A 180 12.87 20.52 -7.30
C VAL A 180 13.65 19.22 -7.08
N ARG A 181 13.13 18.10 -7.59
CA ARG A 181 13.85 16.82 -7.54
C ARG A 181 15.25 16.91 -8.12
N ALA A 182 15.39 17.49 -9.32
CA ALA A 182 16.68 17.62 -9.97
C ALA A 182 17.68 18.49 -9.16
N ALA A 183 17.18 19.52 -8.47
CA ALA A 183 17.99 20.42 -7.66
C ALA A 183 18.46 19.74 -6.35
N ILE A 184 17.60 18.94 -5.69
CA ILE A 184 17.92 18.34 -4.38
C ILE A 184 18.64 17.00 -4.48
N ALA A 185 18.48 16.24 -5.57
CA ALA A 185 18.98 14.86 -5.69
C ALA A 185 20.49 14.73 -5.41
N PRO A 186 21.40 15.59 -5.90
CA PRO A 186 22.83 15.45 -5.59
C PRO A 186 23.13 15.66 -4.10
N MET A 187 22.43 16.59 -3.44
CA MET A 187 22.60 16.86 -2.01
C MET A 187 22.08 15.69 -1.17
N VAL A 188 20.91 15.16 -1.53
CA VAL A 188 20.32 13.98 -0.86
C VAL A 188 21.23 12.77 -1.01
N GLU A 189 21.80 12.54 -2.20
CA GLU A 189 22.75 11.43 -2.43
C GLU A 189 24.01 11.57 -1.57
N LEU A 190 24.61 12.77 -1.50
CA LEU A 190 25.76 13.02 -0.64
C LEU A 190 25.42 12.81 0.84
N GLN A 191 24.29 13.34 1.29
CA GLN A 191 23.86 13.23 2.68
C GLN A 191 23.53 11.76 3.04
N ALA A 192 22.88 11.03 2.13
CA ALA A 192 22.59 9.60 2.30
C ALA A 192 23.87 8.75 2.47
N ARG A 193 24.97 9.13 1.80
CA ARG A 193 26.27 8.44 1.94
C ARG A 193 26.99 8.78 3.24
N LEU A 194 26.93 10.04 3.69
CA LEU A 194 27.70 10.51 4.84
C LEU A 194 26.94 10.39 6.15
N ARG A 195 25.64 10.65 6.13
CA ARG A 195 24.75 10.72 7.29
C ARG A 195 23.35 10.23 6.95
N PRO A 196 23.17 8.94 6.68
CA PRO A 196 21.91 8.39 6.14
C PRO A 196 20.73 8.55 7.08
N LEU A 197 20.95 8.64 8.38
CA LEU A 197 19.92 8.83 9.42
C LEU A 197 19.62 10.31 9.73
N ASP A 198 20.33 11.27 9.13
CA ASP A 198 19.97 12.67 9.33
C ASP A 198 18.57 12.93 8.75
N ALA A 199 17.74 13.63 9.55
CA ALA A 199 16.40 14.01 9.12
C ALA A 199 16.49 15.10 8.04
N ALA A 200 15.78 14.89 6.93
CA ALA A 200 15.58 15.92 5.91
C ALA A 200 14.57 16.96 6.42
N PRO A 201 14.75 18.24 6.09
CA PRO A 201 13.76 19.25 6.40
C PRO A 201 12.42 18.90 5.75
N GLN A 202 11.36 18.86 6.55
CA GLN A 202 10.00 18.64 6.05
C GLN A 202 9.05 19.62 6.74
N ILE A 203 8.01 20.02 6.00
CA ILE A 203 6.92 20.82 6.51
C ILE A 203 5.65 20.02 6.34
N ASP A 204 5.15 19.47 7.45
CA ASP A 204 3.85 18.81 7.49
C ASP A 204 2.94 19.58 8.47
N LEU A 205 1.92 20.24 7.93
CA LEU A 205 0.94 21.01 8.69
C LEU A 205 -0.21 20.14 9.22
N GLY A 206 -0.16 18.82 9.03
CA GLY A 206 -1.19 17.88 9.45
C GLY A 206 -2.50 18.01 8.66
N PHE A 207 -2.51 18.73 7.54
CA PHE A 207 -3.74 19.00 6.80
C PHE A 207 -4.29 17.75 6.12
N TYR A 208 -3.45 16.81 5.71
CA TYR A 208 -3.91 15.53 5.18
C TYR A 208 -4.69 14.73 6.22
N SER A 209 -4.12 14.53 7.41
CA SER A 209 -4.81 13.84 8.52
C SER A 209 -6.09 14.57 8.93
N ARG A 210 -6.06 15.90 8.97
CA ARG A 210 -7.24 16.73 9.27
C ARG A 210 -8.32 16.59 8.19
N ALA A 211 -7.96 16.52 6.92
CA ALA A 211 -8.90 16.34 5.82
C ALA A 211 -9.60 14.97 5.90
N GLN A 212 -8.84 13.91 6.19
CA GLN A 212 -9.41 12.57 6.40
C GLN A 212 -10.38 12.53 7.57
N GLN A 213 -10.02 13.14 8.72
CA GLN A 213 -10.90 13.22 9.87
C GLN A 213 -12.20 14.01 9.57
N ALA A 214 -12.09 15.10 8.80
CA ALA A 214 -13.23 15.94 8.44
C ALA A 214 -14.25 15.22 7.55
N VAL A 215 -13.85 14.21 6.78
CA VAL A 215 -14.72 13.44 5.88
C VAL A 215 -14.97 12.01 6.37
N ALA A 216 -14.44 11.64 7.54
CA ALA A 216 -14.61 10.30 8.10
C ALA A 216 -16.09 9.97 8.28
N ASP A 217 -16.44 8.72 8.01
CA ASP A 217 -17.80 8.22 8.20
C ASP A 217 -18.11 8.09 9.69
N ALA A 218 -19.15 8.75 10.15
CA ALA A 218 -19.57 8.67 11.57
C ALA A 218 -20.01 7.25 11.97
N ALA A 219 -20.48 6.44 11.02
CA ALA A 219 -20.88 5.06 11.24
C ALA A 219 -19.68 4.09 11.30
N GLU A 220 -18.54 4.49 10.74
CA GLU A 220 -17.31 3.72 10.74
C GLU A 220 -16.13 4.68 10.97
N PRO A 221 -15.96 5.16 12.20
CA PRO A 221 -14.92 6.13 12.53
C PRO A 221 -13.54 5.54 12.23
N MET A 222 -12.64 6.40 11.80
CA MET A 222 -11.25 6.04 11.54
C MET A 222 -10.53 5.87 12.90
N ASP A 223 -10.45 4.63 13.36
CA ASP A 223 -9.75 4.25 14.58
C ASP A 223 -8.30 3.89 14.26
N VAL A 224 -7.38 4.81 14.50
CA VAL A 224 -5.96 4.66 14.22
C VAL A 224 -5.11 4.81 15.47
N ASP A 225 -4.10 3.97 15.60
CA ASP A 225 -3.08 4.10 16.62
C ASP A 225 -2.10 5.22 16.24
N LEU A 226 -2.12 6.33 16.97
CA LEU A 226 -1.27 7.49 16.69
C LEU A 226 0.24 7.21 16.90
N ARG A 227 0.63 6.13 17.56
CA ARG A 227 2.03 5.70 17.67
C ARG A 227 2.52 5.15 16.33
N TRP A 228 1.64 4.50 15.56
CA TRP A 228 1.91 3.90 14.27
C TRP A 228 1.59 4.82 13.09
N ARG A 229 0.64 5.73 13.28
CA ARG A 229 0.21 6.71 12.29
C ARG A 229 0.01 8.07 12.93
N PRO A 230 1.11 8.80 13.20
CA PRO A 230 1.03 10.11 13.83
C PRO A 230 0.29 11.11 12.93
N GLN A 231 -0.29 12.16 13.54
CA GLN A 231 -1.01 13.21 12.80
C GLN A 231 -0.10 13.99 11.84
N GLN A 232 1.15 14.19 12.23
CA GLN A 232 2.22 14.67 11.36
C GLN A 232 3.06 13.46 10.93
N SER A 233 3.46 13.43 9.68
CA SER A 233 4.21 12.29 9.15
C SER A 233 5.54 12.06 9.89
N MET A 234 5.97 10.79 9.91
CA MET A 234 7.26 10.38 10.45
C MET A 234 8.40 11.19 9.82
N ALA A 235 9.52 11.30 10.52
CA ALA A 235 10.70 11.99 10.00
C ALA A 235 11.24 11.33 8.74
N VAL A 236 11.44 12.11 7.70
CA VAL A 236 12.08 11.67 6.46
C VAL A 236 13.59 11.71 6.64
N HIS A 237 14.26 10.56 6.51
CA HIS A 237 15.71 10.45 6.62
C HIS A 237 16.39 10.45 5.25
N ALA A 238 17.61 10.99 5.17
CA ALA A 238 18.34 11.14 3.91
C ALA A 238 18.52 9.82 3.14
N GLY A 239 18.85 8.73 3.85
CA GLY A 239 18.98 7.40 3.25
C GLY A 239 17.68 6.90 2.65
N TRP A 240 16.57 7.04 3.37
CA TRP A 240 15.26 6.67 2.87
C TRP A 240 14.82 7.54 1.68
N LEU A 241 15.02 8.87 1.76
CA LEU A 241 14.68 9.75 0.64
C LEU A 241 15.49 9.42 -0.62
N HIS A 242 16.76 9.05 -0.45
CA HIS A 242 17.60 8.58 -1.57
C HIS A 242 17.03 7.29 -2.18
N ALA A 243 16.57 6.33 -1.38
CA ALA A 243 15.93 5.10 -1.87
C ALA A 243 14.66 5.42 -2.67
N ILE A 244 13.81 6.33 -2.19
CA ILE A 244 12.61 6.81 -2.91
C ILE A 244 12.99 7.46 -4.25
N LEU A 245 13.94 8.39 -4.26
CA LEU A 245 14.38 9.06 -5.51
C LEU A 245 14.99 8.07 -6.50
N THR A 246 15.63 7.02 -6.02
CA THR A 246 16.13 5.93 -6.86
C THR A 246 14.98 5.11 -7.46
N GLY A 247 13.97 4.77 -6.65
CA GLY A 247 12.74 4.15 -7.14
C GLY A 247 12.04 4.97 -8.22
N HIS A 248 11.90 6.30 -8.02
CA HIS A 248 11.33 7.19 -9.04
C HIS A 248 12.15 7.22 -10.33
N ARG A 249 13.48 7.17 -10.26
CA ARG A 249 14.34 7.06 -11.46
C ARG A 249 14.08 5.75 -12.21
N THR A 250 13.90 4.65 -11.49
CA THR A 250 13.57 3.35 -12.09
C THR A 250 12.21 3.38 -12.78
N VAL A 251 11.19 3.96 -12.15
CA VAL A 251 9.87 4.19 -12.80
C VAL A 251 10.01 5.08 -14.05
N ALA A 252 10.76 6.16 -13.96
CA ALA A 252 10.98 7.08 -15.08
C ALA A 252 11.68 6.41 -16.28
N ALA A 253 12.54 5.41 -16.04
CA ALA A 253 13.17 4.59 -17.09
C ALA A 253 12.19 3.60 -17.74
N GLY A 254 11.05 3.33 -17.12
CA GLY A 254 10.04 2.36 -17.54
C GLY A 254 10.15 1.03 -16.80
N LEU A 255 9.00 0.54 -16.33
CA LEU A 255 8.86 -0.75 -15.69
C LEU A 255 8.30 -1.80 -16.68
N SER A 256 8.48 -3.08 -16.37
CA SER A 256 8.03 -4.20 -17.19
C SER A 256 6.99 -5.04 -16.44
N ILE A 257 5.99 -4.40 -15.82
CA ILE A 257 4.92 -5.12 -15.15
C ILE A 257 4.07 -5.82 -16.21
N THR A 258 4.08 -7.15 -16.20
CA THR A 258 3.35 -7.97 -17.19
C THR A 258 1.85 -8.07 -16.88
N ALA A 259 1.48 -7.99 -15.62
CA ALA A 259 0.09 -7.99 -15.17
C ALA A 259 -0.65 -6.68 -15.55
N PRO A 260 -1.97 -6.71 -15.79
CA PRO A 260 -2.75 -5.50 -15.93
C PRO A 260 -2.73 -4.66 -14.67
N VAL A 261 -2.56 -3.34 -14.83
CA VAL A 261 -2.46 -2.36 -13.76
C VAL A 261 -3.67 -1.43 -13.75
N CYS A 262 -4.28 -1.24 -12.58
CA CYS A 262 -5.30 -0.21 -12.33
C CYS A 262 -4.74 0.82 -11.37
N VAL A 263 -4.72 2.08 -11.76
CA VAL A 263 -4.30 3.20 -10.93
C VAL A 263 -5.52 4.05 -10.58
N LEU A 264 -5.82 4.19 -9.30
CA LEU A 264 -6.88 5.04 -8.77
C LEU A 264 -6.25 6.33 -8.25
N LEU A 265 -6.71 7.47 -8.71
CA LEU A 265 -6.19 8.80 -8.33
C LEU A 265 -7.34 9.74 -7.99
N SER A 266 -7.08 10.73 -7.15
CA SER A 266 -7.93 11.94 -7.12
C SER A 266 -7.99 12.57 -8.50
N ALA A 267 -9.10 13.24 -8.82
CA ALA A 267 -9.20 13.98 -10.08
C ALA A 267 -8.29 15.21 -10.12
N ARG A 268 -7.90 15.77 -8.97
CA ARG A 268 -7.10 17.00 -8.89
C ARG A 268 -6.21 17.05 -7.65
N PHE A 269 -5.18 17.87 -7.72
CA PHE A 269 -4.32 18.25 -6.61
C PHE A 269 -4.76 19.59 -6.00
N ALA A 270 -4.63 19.72 -4.67
CA ALA A 270 -4.76 20.98 -3.96
C ALA A 270 -3.56 21.20 -3.03
N SER A 271 -2.88 22.33 -3.16
CA SER A 271 -1.68 22.63 -2.37
C SER A 271 -2.03 22.87 -0.89
N PRO A 272 -1.43 22.13 0.05
CA PRO A 272 -1.74 22.22 1.47
C PRO A 272 -0.96 23.34 2.19
N THR A 273 -0.88 24.53 1.60
CA THR A 273 -0.19 25.68 2.21
C THR A 273 -1.05 26.41 3.23
N ARG A 274 -2.36 26.34 3.10
CA ARG A 274 -3.36 26.90 4.00
C ARG A 274 -4.58 25.99 4.06
N TRP A 275 -5.16 25.82 5.24
CA TRP A 275 -6.40 25.05 5.37
C TRP A 275 -7.56 25.71 4.59
N SER A 276 -8.28 24.90 3.85
CA SER A 276 -9.55 25.23 3.20
C SER A 276 -10.37 23.94 3.03
N ASP A 277 -11.68 24.07 2.83
CA ASP A 277 -12.56 22.92 2.57
C ASP A 277 -12.20 22.20 1.26
N ASP A 278 -11.50 22.88 0.37
CA ASP A 278 -10.98 22.31 -0.88
C ASP A 278 -10.03 21.13 -0.63
N LEU A 279 -9.28 21.16 0.47
CA LEU A 279 -8.37 20.08 0.88
C LEU A 279 -9.12 18.79 1.26
N THR A 280 -10.43 18.86 1.52
CA THR A 280 -11.26 17.68 1.82
C THR A 280 -11.78 16.98 0.56
N ARG A 281 -11.44 17.49 -0.64
CA ARG A 281 -11.95 17.02 -1.94
C ARG A 281 -10.87 16.93 -3.02
N ALA A 282 -9.60 16.82 -2.63
CA ALA A 282 -8.47 16.78 -3.53
C ALA A 282 -7.32 15.98 -2.92
N ASP A 283 -6.40 15.51 -3.74
CA ASP A 283 -5.11 15.03 -3.27
C ASP A 283 -4.28 16.22 -2.77
N THR A 284 -3.82 16.16 -1.52
CA THR A 284 -2.98 17.20 -0.92
C THR A 284 -1.52 16.77 -0.78
N VAL A 285 -1.20 15.55 -1.25
CA VAL A 285 0.11 14.92 -1.12
C VAL A 285 0.81 14.85 -2.46
N LEU A 286 0.11 14.45 -3.54
CA LEU A 286 0.71 14.22 -4.86
C LEU A 286 0.11 15.12 -5.94
N VAL A 287 0.95 15.59 -6.86
CA VAL A 287 0.50 16.24 -8.10
C VAL A 287 -0.04 15.15 -9.04
N VAL A 288 -1.35 15.00 -9.07
CA VAL A 288 -2.04 13.87 -9.73
C VAL A 288 -1.75 13.76 -11.23
N GLU A 289 -1.48 14.88 -11.90
CA GLU A 289 -1.09 14.92 -13.32
C GLU A 289 0.27 14.25 -13.56
N ASP A 290 1.22 14.46 -12.64
CA ASP A 290 2.56 13.86 -12.73
C ASP A 290 2.47 12.35 -12.49
N ILE A 291 1.65 11.93 -11.52
CA ILE A 291 1.42 10.51 -11.22
C ILE A 291 0.69 9.82 -12.39
N ALA A 292 -0.34 10.45 -12.97
CA ALA A 292 -1.03 9.88 -14.13
C ALA A 292 -0.09 9.68 -15.33
N ARG A 293 0.84 10.62 -15.58
CA ARG A 293 1.88 10.48 -16.61
C ARG A 293 2.87 9.38 -16.28
N ALA A 294 3.35 9.31 -15.04
CA ALA A 294 4.29 8.28 -14.60
C ALA A 294 3.66 6.88 -14.68
N SER A 295 2.36 6.75 -14.42
CA SER A 295 1.63 5.49 -14.50
C SER A 295 1.71 4.81 -15.86
N LEU A 296 1.82 5.60 -16.96
CA LEU A 296 1.97 5.05 -18.31
C LEU A 296 3.31 4.31 -18.54
N ARG A 297 4.23 4.39 -17.58
CA ARG A 297 5.54 3.72 -17.63
C ARG A 297 5.58 2.42 -16.82
N LEU A 298 4.47 1.99 -16.23
CA LEU A 298 4.42 0.81 -15.38
C LEU A 298 4.45 -0.51 -16.18
N GLY A 299 3.81 -0.52 -17.36
CA GLY A 299 3.71 -1.74 -18.18
C GLY A 299 2.82 -1.52 -19.41
N PRO A 300 2.56 -2.59 -20.18
CA PRO A 300 1.82 -2.50 -21.43
C PRO A 300 0.31 -2.31 -21.25
N SER A 301 -0.25 -2.66 -20.09
CA SER A 301 -1.70 -2.57 -19.82
C SER A 301 -1.96 -1.79 -18.55
N VAL A 302 -2.26 -0.50 -18.69
CA VAL A 302 -2.51 0.42 -17.57
C VAL A 302 -3.82 1.15 -17.76
N THR A 303 -4.70 1.05 -16.76
CA THR A 303 -5.93 1.83 -16.63
C THR A 303 -5.73 2.89 -15.55
N VAL A 304 -6.03 4.14 -15.84
CA VAL A 304 -5.99 5.24 -14.86
C VAL A 304 -7.40 5.75 -14.65
N GLU A 305 -7.90 5.62 -13.42
CA GLU A 305 -9.22 6.09 -12.99
C GLU A 305 -9.04 7.35 -12.12
N ARG A 306 -9.60 8.48 -12.54
CA ARG A 306 -9.58 9.74 -11.79
C ARG A 306 -10.93 9.95 -11.10
N ILE A 307 -10.91 10.08 -9.78
CA ILE A 307 -12.10 10.12 -8.92
C ILE A 307 -12.30 11.54 -8.42
N ASP A 308 -13.42 12.15 -8.80
CA ASP A 308 -13.73 13.50 -8.36
C ASP A 308 -14.04 13.54 -6.86
N GLY A 309 -13.53 14.58 -6.20
CA GLY A 309 -13.67 14.76 -4.76
C GLY A 309 -12.87 13.77 -3.89
N ALA A 310 -12.01 12.93 -4.48
CA ALA A 310 -11.21 12.00 -3.70
C ALA A 310 -10.01 12.69 -3.02
N LEU A 311 -9.65 12.18 -1.84
CA LEU A 311 -8.40 12.48 -1.15
C LEU A 311 -7.23 11.70 -1.77
N HIS A 312 -6.02 11.87 -1.20
CA HIS A 312 -4.84 11.08 -1.55
C HIS A 312 -5.08 9.58 -1.37
N ASP A 313 -5.62 9.13 -0.24
CA ASP A 313 -6.18 7.79 -0.16
C ASP A 313 -7.64 7.83 -0.62
N VAL A 314 -7.91 7.29 -1.81
CA VAL A 314 -9.26 7.39 -2.42
C VAL A 314 -10.30 6.64 -1.60
N PHE A 315 -9.91 5.61 -0.84
CA PHE A 315 -10.80 4.82 0.00
C PHE A 315 -11.12 5.48 1.35
N LEU A 316 -10.39 6.54 1.73
CA LEU A 316 -10.63 7.37 2.92
C LEU A 316 -11.27 8.71 2.59
N SER A 317 -11.80 8.86 1.38
CA SER A 317 -12.50 10.06 0.91
C SER A 317 -13.91 10.19 1.51
N ALA A 318 -14.54 11.35 1.30
CA ALA A 318 -15.95 11.54 1.58
C ALA A 318 -16.82 10.46 0.90
N HIS A 319 -17.98 10.17 1.47
CA HIS A 319 -18.86 9.05 1.08
C HIS A 319 -18.99 8.89 -0.43
N ASP A 320 -19.39 9.93 -1.16
CA ASP A 320 -19.68 9.81 -2.61
C ASP A 320 -18.44 9.49 -3.44
N ALA A 321 -17.31 10.14 -3.15
CA ALA A 321 -16.04 9.90 -3.82
C ALA A 321 -15.51 8.50 -3.49
N ARG A 322 -15.63 8.07 -2.24
CA ARG A 322 -15.25 6.73 -1.79
C ARG A 322 -16.07 5.64 -2.46
N GLU A 323 -17.39 5.81 -2.54
CA GLU A 323 -18.27 4.85 -3.22
C GLU A 323 -18.01 4.83 -4.75
N ASP A 324 -17.64 5.96 -5.36
CA ASP A 324 -17.20 6.00 -6.76
C ASP A 324 -15.89 5.22 -6.95
N ALA A 325 -14.93 5.37 -6.02
CA ALA A 325 -13.68 4.61 -6.03
C ALA A 325 -13.95 3.10 -5.99
N TYR A 326 -14.80 2.63 -5.07
CA TYR A 326 -15.17 1.21 -4.98
C TYR A 326 -15.93 0.72 -6.22
N ARG A 327 -16.84 1.51 -6.79
CA ARG A 327 -17.56 1.13 -8.03
C ARG A 327 -16.61 0.97 -9.22
N ARG A 328 -15.63 1.89 -9.37
CA ARG A 328 -14.63 1.82 -10.44
C ARG A 328 -13.71 0.64 -10.28
N LEU A 329 -13.24 0.40 -9.06
CA LEU A 329 -12.44 -0.77 -8.72
C LEU A 329 -13.21 -2.07 -9.03
N ASP A 330 -14.47 -2.19 -8.58
CA ASP A 330 -15.29 -3.39 -8.83
C ASP A 330 -15.47 -3.64 -10.34
N ARG A 331 -15.77 -2.58 -11.11
CA ARG A 331 -15.89 -2.66 -12.56
C ARG A 331 -14.61 -3.15 -13.23
N TRP A 332 -13.46 -2.60 -12.82
CA TRP A 332 -12.17 -3.00 -13.36
C TRP A 332 -11.82 -4.45 -13.01
N VAL A 333 -12.03 -4.85 -11.77
CA VAL A 333 -11.79 -6.22 -11.30
C VAL A 333 -12.67 -7.23 -12.04
N ARG A 334 -13.96 -6.91 -12.26
CA ARG A 334 -14.85 -7.76 -13.07
C ARG A 334 -14.38 -7.88 -14.52
N GLY A 335 -13.91 -6.79 -15.11
CA GLY A 335 -13.33 -6.81 -16.45
C GLY A 335 -12.07 -7.68 -16.53
N TRP A 336 -11.17 -7.53 -15.56
CA TRP A 336 -9.98 -8.36 -15.44
C TRP A 336 -10.33 -9.86 -15.32
N ARG A 337 -11.29 -10.20 -14.48
CA ARG A 337 -11.75 -11.59 -14.28
C ARG A 337 -12.41 -12.17 -15.54
N ALA A 338 -13.07 -11.36 -16.33
CA ALA A 338 -13.73 -11.80 -17.57
C ALA A 338 -12.76 -11.97 -18.75
N ALA A 339 -11.58 -11.34 -18.68
CA ALA A 339 -10.56 -11.40 -19.73
C ALA A 339 -9.57 -12.56 -19.58
N GLY A 340 -9.53 -13.20 -18.43
CA GLY A 340 -8.65 -14.33 -18.08
C GLY A 340 -9.37 -15.43 -17.35
#